data_42ebdb8290784a56a2a8e5fb590dca48
#
_entry.id   42ebdb8290784a56a2a8e5fb590dca48
#
_cell.length_a   1.000
_cell.length_b   1.000
_cell.length_c   1.000
_cell.angle_alpha   90.00
_cell.angle_beta   90.00
_cell.angle_gamma   90.00
#
_symmetry.space_group_name_H-M   'P 1'
#
loop_
_entity.id
_entity.type
_entity.pdbx_description
1 polymer ?
#
loop_
_entity_poly.entity_id
_entity_poly.type
_entity_poly.pdbx_seq_one_letter_code
_entity_poly.pdbx_strand_id
1 'polypeptide(L)'
;MKTWNDYKCYVKNIDQEASDEIEEAEQLAYIISTMIERRKKLGLSQRDLAKMCNVPQSSIGRIESCKTIPNISTLINIFNHLGLSFTITEMN
;
A
#
# COMPACT_ATOMS: atom_id res chain seq x y z
N MET A 1 11.51 6.18 1.50
CA MET A 1 10.81 7.42 1.19
C MET A 1 9.71 7.19 0.19
N LYS A 2 8.57 7.82 0.38
CA LYS A 2 7.46 7.70 -0.55
C LYS A 2 7.84 8.25 -1.92
N THR A 3 7.58 7.51 -2.97
CA THR A 3 7.82 7.98 -4.31
C THR A 3 6.62 8.77 -4.80
N TRP A 4 6.89 9.77 -5.62
CA TRP A 4 5.85 10.57 -6.22
C TRP A 4 5.00 9.75 -7.18
N ASN A 5 5.57 8.72 -7.77
CA ASN A 5 4.84 7.84 -8.68
C ASN A 5 3.78 7.01 -7.97
N ASP A 6 4.07 6.53 -6.77
CA ASP A 6 3.10 5.77 -5.99
C ASP A 6 1.88 6.61 -5.65
N TYR A 7 2.12 7.85 -5.29
CA TYR A 7 1.08 8.80 -4.99
C TYR A 7 0.24 9.11 -6.24
N LYS A 8 0.88 9.44 -7.34
CA LYS A 8 0.20 9.79 -8.60
C LYS A 8 -0.64 8.65 -9.15
N CYS A 9 -0.25 7.42 -8.89
CA CYS A 9 -0.94 6.25 -9.39
C CYS A 9 -2.42 6.25 -9.00
N TYR A 10 -2.72 6.64 -7.78
CA TYR A 10 -4.11 6.72 -7.32
C TYR A 10 -4.78 8.02 -7.74
N VAL A 11 -4.05 9.13 -7.70
CA VAL A 11 -4.60 10.44 -8.04
C VAL A 11 -5.08 10.49 -9.49
N LYS A 12 -4.38 9.84 -10.41
CA LYS A 12 -4.75 9.82 -11.81
C LYS A 12 -6.11 9.19 -12.09
N ASN A 13 -6.52 8.28 -11.24
CA ASN A 13 -7.74 7.52 -11.47
C ASN A 13 -8.94 8.11 -10.75
N ILE A 14 -8.80 9.30 -10.20
CA ILE A 14 -9.83 9.93 -9.39
C ILE A 14 -10.35 11.18 -10.08
N ASP A 15 -11.66 11.34 -10.02
CA ASP A 15 -12.31 12.56 -10.49
C ASP A 15 -11.87 13.71 -9.59
N GLN A 16 -11.28 14.73 -10.20
CA GLN A 16 -10.76 15.86 -9.45
C GLN A 16 -11.82 16.70 -8.76
N GLU A 17 -13.07 16.52 -9.15
CA GLU A 17 -14.15 17.22 -8.50
C GLU A 17 -14.53 16.64 -7.13
N ALA A 18 -14.07 15.42 -6.84
CA ALA A 18 -14.40 14.75 -5.59
C ALA A 18 -13.21 14.82 -4.62
N SER A 19 -13.16 15.87 -3.82
CA SER A 19 -12.07 16.09 -2.89
C SER A 19 -11.93 14.97 -1.85
N ASP A 20 -13.06 14.38 -1.42
CA ASP A 20 -13.02 13.27 -0.46
C ASP A 20 -12.35 12.05 -1.05
N GLU A 21 -12.61 11.78 -2.32
CA GLU A 21 -11.97 10.66 -3.02
C GLU A 21 -10.48 10.89 -3.18
N ILE A 22 -10.05 12.12 -3.38
CA ILE A 22 -8.64 12.46 -3.47
C ILE A 22 -7.95 12.21 -2.13
N GLU A 23 -8.58 12.60 -1.03
CA GLU A 23 -8.03 12.33 0.30
C GLU A 23 -7.88 10.85 0.57
N GLU A 24 -8.89 10.06 0.20
CA GLU A 24 -8.82 8.61 0.35
C GLU A 24 -7.69 8.02 -0.48
N ALA A 25 -7.53 8.51 -1.71
CA ALA A 25 -6.45 8.06 -2.58
C ALA A 25 -5.08 8.41 -2.01
N GLU A 26 -4.96 9.58 -1.41
CA GLU A 26 -3.70 10.00 -0.78
C GLU A 26 -3.36 9.09 0.40
N GLN A 27 -4.34 8.77 1.23
CA GLN A 27 -4.13 7.88 2.36
C GLN A 27 -3.75 6.49 1.90
N LEU A 28 -4.41 5.99 0.87
CA LEU A 28 -4.09 4.68 0.32
C LEU A 28 -2.69 4.66 -0.29
N ALA A 29 -2.32 5.71 -1.01
CA ALA A 29 -0.98 5.84 -1.57
C ALA A 29 0.08 5.87 -0.47
N TYR A 30 -0.21 6.52 0.64
CA TYR A 30 0.68 6.54 1.78
C TYR A 30 0.87 5.13 2.36
N ILE A 31 -0.22 4.39 2.51
CA ILE A 31 -0.17 3.02 3.02
C ILE A 31 0.71 2.15 2.11
N ILE A 32 0.49 2.23 0.81
CA ILE A 32 1.25 1.44 -0.16
C ILE A 32 2.72 1.84 -0.17
N SER A 33 3.01 3.14 -0.11
CA SER A 33 4.39 3.64 -0.05
C SER A 33 5.10 3.13 1.18
N THR A 34 4.42 3.12 2.31
CA THR A 34 4.97 2.62 3.58
C THR A 34 5.31 1.13 3.46
N MET A 35 4.44 0.37 2.82
CA MET A 35 4.68 -1.04 2.56
C MET A 35 5.95 -1.24 1.74
N ILE A 36 6.09 -0.50 0.65
CA ILE A 36 7.23 -0.61 -0.25
C ILE A 36 8.53 -0.22 0.45
N GLU A 37 8.52 0.90 1.17
CA GLU A 37 9.70 1.36 1.90
C GLU A 37 10.15 0.35 2.93
N ARG A 38 9.21 -0.19 3.68
CA ARG A 38 9.53 -1.16 4.73
C ARG A 38 10.09 -2.44 4.14
N ARG A 39 9.47 -2.92 3.05
CA ARG A 39 9.95 -4.11 2.36
C ARG A 39 11.40 -3.93 1.90
N LYS A 40 11.69 -2.80 1.29
CA LYS A 40 13.05 -2.51 0.80
C LYS A 40 14.04 -2.36 1.95
N LYS A 41 13.62 -1.72 3.03
CA LYS A 41 14.45 -1.53 4.21
C LYS A 41 14.85 -2.87 4.83
N LEU A 42 13.95 -3.85 4.78
CA LEU A 42 14.23 -5.19 5.30
C LEU A 42 14.99 -6.06 4.31
N GLY A 43 15.29 -5.54 3.12
CA GLY A 43 16.01 -6.29 2.10
C GLY A 43 15.20 -7.37 1.42
N LEU A 44 13.87 -7.25 1.47
CA LEU A 44 12.98 -8.25 0.90
C LEU A 44 12.60 -7.88 -0.52
N SER A 45 12.58 -8.88 -1.41
CA SER A 45 12.00 -8.70 -2.74
C SER A 45 10.47 -8.85 -2.65
N GLN A 46 9.77 -8.48 -3.73
CA GLN A 46 8.34 -8.75 -3.82
C GLN A 46 8.06 -10.24 -3.66
N ARG A 47 8.92 -11.06 -4.23
CA ARG A 47 8.81 -12.51 -4.16
C ARG A 47 8.98 -13.02 -2.74
N ASP A 48 9.95 -12.48 -2.02
CA ASP A 48 10.18 -12.86 -0.62
C ASP A 48 8.96 -12.52 0.23
N LEU A 49 8.44 -11.32 0.06
CA LEU A 49 7.28 -10.88 0.81
C LEU A 49 6.05 -11.73 0.49
N ALA A 50 5.85 -12.05 -0.78
CA ALA A 50 4.73 -12.90 -1.20
C ALA A 50 4.80 -14.27 -0.54
N LYS A 51 5.98 -14.85 -0.45
CA LYS A 51 6.16 -16.13 0.23
C LYS A 51 5.84 -16.03 1.70
N MET A 52 6.32 -14.99 2.36
CA MET A 52 6.06 -14.78 3.78
C MET A 52 4.57 -14.64 4.07
N CYS A 53 3.86 -13.95 3.20
CA CYS A 53 2.43 -13.68 3.37
C CYS A 53 1.55 -14.80 2.83
N ASN A 54 2.14 -15.78 2.18
CA ASN A 54 1.41 -16.88 1.54
C ASN A 54 0.42 -16.40 0.49
N VAL A 55 0.87 -15.48 -0.35
CA VAL A 55 0.10 -14.94 -1.46
C VAL A 55 0.93 -15.02 -2.75
N PRO A 56 0.29 -14.98 -3.92
CA PRO A 56 1.06 -14.96 -5.17
C PRO A 56 1.89 -13.68 -5.29
N GLN A 57 3.06 -13.80 -5.91
CA GLN A 57 3.90 -12.64 -6.15
C GLN A 57 3.17 -11.59 -6.98
N SER A 58 2.35 -12.01 -7.94
CA SER A 58 1.58 -11.10 -8.77
C SER A 58 0.65 -10.21 -7.95
N SER A 59 0.15 -10.72 -6.81
CA SER A 59 -0.69 -9.91 -5.92
C SER A 59 0.12 -8.76 -5.31
N ILE A 60 1.32 -9.04 -4.83
CA ILE A 60 2.19 -8.00 -4.28
C ILE A 60 2.53 -6.98 -5.37
N GLY A 61 2.89 -7.44 -6.56
CA GLY A 61 3.22 -6.56 -7.67
C GLY A 61 2.08 -5.64 -8.07
N ARG A 62 0.87 -6.17 -8.10
CA ARG A 62 -0.31 -5.37 -8.44
C ARG A 62 -0.62 -4.33 -7.38
N ILE A 63 -0.48 -4.70 -6.12
CA ILE A 63 -0.69 -3.75 -5.02
C ILE A 63 0.34 -2.64 -5.10
N GLU A 64 1.61 -2.98 -5.25
CA GLU A 64 2.68 -1.98 -5.27
C GLU A 64 2.62 -1.08 -6.50
N SER A 65 2.09 -1.59 -7.63
CA SER A 65 1.96 -0.80 -8.85
C SER A 65 0.62 -0.08 -8.96
N CYS A 66 -0.22 -0.15 -7.93
CA CYS A 66 -1.52 0.52 -7.89
C CYS A 66 -2.52 -0.01 -8.92
N LYS A 67 -2.35 -1.24 -9.34
CA LYS A 67 -3.28 -1.85 -10.30
C LYS A 67 -4.50 -2.44 -9.62
N THR A 68 -4.44 -2.64 -8.32
CA THR A 68 -5.56 -3.17 -7.56
C THR A 68 -5.57 -2.52 -6.17
N ILE A 69 -6.74 -2.42 -5.59
CA ILE A 69 -6.91 -1.95 -4.24
C ILE A 69 -7.03 -3.19 -3.34
N PRO A 70 -6.08 -3.40 -2.44
CA PRO A 70 -6.14 -4.58 -1.57
C PRO A 70 -7.25 -4.43 -0.53
N ASN A 71 -7.82 -5.55 -0.11
CA ASN A 71 -8.76 -5.51 0.99
C ASN A 71 -7.99 -5.37 2.31
N ILE A 72 -8.72 -5.05 3.37
CA ILE A 72 -8.10 -4.75 4.66
C ILE A 72 -7.39 -5.98 5.26
N SER A 73 -7.92 -7.16 5.09
CA SER A 73 -7.29 -8.36 5.64
C SER A 73 -5.96 -8.65 4.93
N THR A 74 -5.89 -8.41 3.64
CA THR A 74 -4.64 -8.55 2.88
C THR A 74 -3.60 -7.55 3.38
N LEU A 75 -3.99 -6.29 3.60
CA LEU A 75 -3.09 -5.29 4.11
C LEU A 75 -2.58 -5.64 5.50
N ILE A 76 -3.44 -6.11 6.38
CA ILE A 76 -3.05 -6.51 7.72
C ILE A 76 -2.05 -7.66 7.67
N ASN A 77 -2.30 -8.64 6.83
CA ASN A 77 -1.40 -9.78 6.64
C ASN A 77 -0.01 -9.30 6.19
N ILE A 78 0.04 -8.47 5.17
CA ILE A 78 1.30 -7.97 4.64
C ILE A 78 2.04 -7.13 5.68
N PHE A 79 1.34 -6.22 6.34
CA PHE A 79 1.96 -5.32 7.30
C PHE A 79 2.48 -6.07 8.52
N ASN A 80 1.75 -7.09 8.98
CA ASN A 80 2.23 -7.91 10.10
C ASN A 80 3.55 -8.58 9.77
N HIS A 81 3.71 -9.07 8.54
CA HIS A 81 4.96 -9.70 8.13
C HIS A 81 6.10 -8.70 7.94
N LEU A 82 5.77 -7.43 7.77
CA LEU A 82 6.77 -6.37 7.67
C LEU A 82 7.10 -5.75 9.03
N GLY A 83 6.49 -6.24 10.11
CA GLY A 83 6.70 -5.69 11.44
C GLY A 83 5.98 -4.37 11.66
N LEU A 84 4.93 -4.12 10.91
CA LEU A 84 4.13 -2.90 11.02
C LEU A 84 2.75 -3.24 11.55
N SER A 85 2.09 -2.27 12.12
CA SER A 85 0.71 -2.43 12.57
C SER A 85 -0.12 -1.24 12.15
N PHE A 86 -1.42 -1.47 12.02
CA PHE A 86 -2.36 -0.38 11.80
C PHE A 86 -2.86 0.14 13.13
N THR A 87 -2.96 1.44 13.23
CA THR A 87 -3.46 2.11 14.42
C THR A 87 -4.60 3.02 14.03
N ILE A 88 -5.66 2.98 14.81
CA ILE A 88 -6.82 3.83 14.59
C ILE A 88 -6.80 4.93 15.64
N THR A 89 -6.88 6.19 15.17
CA THR A 89 -6.88 7.35 16.05
C THR A 89 -8.13 8.17 15.78
N GLU A 90 -8.66 8.78 16.83
CA GLU A 90 -9.76 9.70 16.66
C GLU A 90 -9.28 10.97 15.97
N MET A 91 -10.07 11.44 15.05
CA MET A 91 -9.86 12.75 14.43
C MET A 91 -10.72 13.79 15.17
N ASN A 92 -10.13 14.92 15.46
CA ASN A 92 -10.84 15.99 16.14
C ASN A 92 -11.60 16.88 15.18
#